data_d65edcb0ca9102a3fd9b521b7bf9019f
#
_entry.id   d65edcb0ca9102a3fd9b521b7bf9019f
#
_cell.length_a   1.000
_cell.length_b   1.000
_cell.length_c   1.000
_cell.angle_alpha   90.00
_cell.angle_beta   90.00
_cell.angle_gamma   90.00
#
_symmetry.space_group_name_H-M   'P 1'
#
loop_
_entity.id
_entity.type
_entity.pdbx_description
1 polymer ?
#
loop_
_entity_poly.entity_id
_entity_poly.type
_entity_poly.pdbx_seq_one_letter_code
_entity_poly.pdbx_strand_id
1 'polypeptide(L)'
;MLDVVHILNLMVQDCLPQIKDIIEDIYDSVLYIKLTEGKLIIFSEIVQQLQLPYRKLILDCRTRWTSTYEMLATALKFKEVFARFKEREPHYNFWPNLEDWEKVEKVCEILKVFNSTTNIISGSDYPTSNVFLIEVCRVKVLLDKKSQDENEFIQDMVKKMKDKFDKYWEECNLLMAIAAVLDPRCKMKVIDFCFSKMYPKHEARENILRVQEALSELYGEYVVENQSSIDDHIVETDLIGGVNVIDESSGWSEFAQFLRAQKSELDCYLEEGCHRCKGDPNAFDALKWWEANNLEYPILSMMACDILVIPITTVASEDTYSAGSRVIDDYRASLSQETVQMLLCGGDWRRNLNGVKKINKEELEEIILPIPSFDEIQKTV
;
A
#
# COMPACT_ATOMS: atom_id res chain seq x y z
N MET A 1 -12.11 8.43 -8.71
CA MET A 1 -11.10 7.43 -8.27
C MET A 1 -11.58 6.83 -6.97
N LEU A 2 -11.67 5.50 -6.86
CA LEU A 2 -12.08 4.84 -5.60
C LEU A 2 -10.92 4.95 -4.60
N ASP A 3 -11.17 5.57 -3.44
CA ASP A 3 -10.19 5.59 -2.35
C ASP A 3 -10.10 4.22 -1.70
N VAL A 4 -9.01 3.54 -1.93
CA VAL A 4 -8.79 2.15 -1.46
C VAL A 4 -8.75 2.06 0.05
N VAL A 5 -8.13 3.05 0.72
CA VAL A 5 -8.06 3.09 2.19
C VAL A 5 -9.45 3.27 2.78
N HIS A 6 -10.28 4.09 2.14
CA HIS A 6 -11.66 4.24 2.56
C HIS A 6 -12.45 2.93 2.45
N ILE A 7 -12.26 2.17 1.38
CA ILE A 7 -12.92 0.86 1.21
C ILE A 7 -12.44 -0.13 2.27
N LEU A 8 -11.14 -0.24 2.52
CA LEU A 8 -10.60 -1.07 3.58
C LEU A 8 -11.15 -0.68 4.96
N ASN A 9 -11.27 0.63 5.23
CA ASN A 9 -11.90 1.14 6.44
C ASN A 9 -13.37 0.67 6.57
N LEU A 10 -14.15 0.79 5.50
CA LEU A 10 -15.55 0.32 5.49
C LEU A 10 -15.68 -1.19 5.76
N MET A 11 -14.73 -2.00 5.25
CA MET A 11 -14.72 -3.45 5.50
C MET A 11 -14.42 -3.75 6.98
N VAL A 12 -13.45 -3.05 7.57
CA VAL A 12 -13.10 -3.23 8.99
C VAL A 12 -14.22 -2.75 9.92
N GLN A 13 -14.91 -1.66 9.55
CA GLN A 13 -16.04 -1.15 10.32
C GLN A 13 -17.21 -2.16 10.44
N ASP A 14 -17.37 -3.08 9.50
CA ASP A 14 -18.37 -4.17 9.61
C ASP A 14 -17.90 -5.32 10.50
N CYS A 15 -16.59 -5.44 10.68
CA CYS A 15 -15.95 -6.48 11.49
C CYS A 15 -16.00 -6.13 12.99
N LEU A 16 -15.55 -4.93 13.37
CA LEU A 16 -15.35 -4.52 14.76
C LEU A 16 -16.62 -4.56 15.64
N PRO A 17 -17.84 -4.24 15.16
CA PRO A 17 -19.05 -4.32 15.97
C PRO A 17 -19.35 -5.70 16.55
N GLN A 18 -18.82 -6.77 15.93
CA GLN A 18 -19.04 -8.15 16.39
C GLN A 18 -18.26 -8.50 17.68
N ILE A 19 -17.21 -7.72 17.97
CA ILE A 19 -16.40 -7.85 19.19
C ILE A 19 -16.42 -6.56 20.01
N LYS A 20 -17.46 -5.74 19.86
CA LYS A 20 -17.54 -4.41 20.48
C LYS A 20 -17.37 -4.48 22.00
N ASP A 21 -18.08 -5.39 22.66
CA ASP A 21 -18.02 -5.53 24.11
C ASP A 21 -16.60 -5.90 24.59
N ILE A 22 -15.92 -6.79 23.85
CA ILE A 22 -14.54 -7.18 24.14
C ILE A 22 -13.56 -6.00 23.91
N ILE A 23 -13.80 -5.20 22.87
CA ILE A 23 -13.02 -3.98 22.63
C ILE A 23 -13.18 -2.99 23.78
N GLU A 24 -14.41 -2.82 24.28
CA GLU A 24 -14.71 -1.93 25.40
C GLU A 24 -14.06 -2.45 26.69
N ASP A 25 -14.12 -3.74 26.99
CA ASP A 25 -13.45 -4.33 28.14
C ASP A 25 -11.93 -4.14 28.11
N ILE A 26 -11.31 -4.34 26.94
CA ILE A 26 -9.85 -4.11 26.77
C ILE A 26 -9.54 -2.62 26.88
N TYR A 27 -10.35 -1.75 26.28
CA TYR A 27 -10.20 -0.30 26.40
C TYR A 27 -10.24 0.14 27.87
N ASP A 28 -11.25 -0.30 28.61
CA ASP A 28 -11.42 0.03 30.02
C ASP A 28 -10.29 -0.55 30.88
N SER A 29 -9.79 -1.74 30.53
CA SER A 29 -8.62 -2.34 31.15
C SER A 29 -7.37 -1.47 30.98
N VAL A 30 -7.09 -1.06 29.74
CA VAL A 30 -5.95 -0.18 29.45
C VAL A 30 -6.09 1.17 30.11
N LEU A 31 -7.29 1.75 30.07
CA LEU A 31 -7.60 3.01 30.73
C LEU A 31 -7.41 2.91 32.25
N TYR A 32 -7.94 1.86 32.88
CA TYR A 32 -7.81 1.62 34.32
C TYR A 32 -6.34 1.56 34.77
N ILE A 33 -5.50 0.85 34.03
CA ILE A 33 -4.08 0.74 34.33
C ILE A 33 -3.36 2.09 34.17
N LYS A 34 -3.73 2.86 33.14
CA LYS A 34 -3.12 4.17 32.86
C LYS A 34 -3.61 5.30 33.77
N LEU A 35 -4.71 5.11 34.53
CA LEU A 35 -5.28 6.15 35.39
C LEU A 35 -4.35 6.63 36.51
N THR A 36 -3.49 5.76 37.05
CA THR A 36 -2.60 6.13 38.13
C THR A 36 -1.22 5.53 37.94
N GLU A 37 -0.19 6.26 38.37
CA GLU A 37 1.21 5.81 38.33
C GLU A 37 1.42 4.50 39.12
N GLY A 38 0.76 4.34 40.26
CA GLY A 38 0.84 3.11 41.05
C GLY A 38 0.39 1.87 40.28
N LYS A 39 -0.71 1.94 39.50
CA LYS A 39 -1.19 0.84 38.68
C LYS A 39 -0.24 0.52 37.52
N LEU A 40 0.34 1.55 36.92
CA LEU A 40 1.37 1.38 35.88
C LEU A 40 2.62 0.69 36.41
N ILE A 41 3.04 1.02 37.65
CA ILE A 41 4.18 0.36 38.31
C ILE A 41 3.86 -1.12 38.52
N ILE A 42 2.71 -1.46 39.11
CA ILE A 42 2.29 -2.86 39.34
C ILE A 42 2.26 -3.62 38.01
N PHE A 43 1.70 -3.04 36.93
CA PHE A 43 1.68 -3.64 35.62
C PHE A 43 3.09 -3.89 35.09
N SER A 44 3.98 -2.89 35.19
CA SER A 44 5.36 -2.97 34.73
C SER A 44 6.19 -4.01 35.50
N GLU A 45 5.96 -4.14 36.82
CA GLU A 45 6.57 -5.19 37.64
C GLU A 45 6.19 -6.59 37.17
N ILE A 46 4.90 -6.79 36.80
CA ILE A 46 4.43 -8.07 36.28
C ILE A 46 5.06 -8.36 34.91
N VAL A 47 5.14 -7.36 34.02
CA VAL A 47 5.82 -7.49 32.72
C VAL A 47 7.27 -7.94 32.92
N GLN A 48 7.99 -7.33 33.88
CA GLN A 48 9.37 -7.68 34.21
C GLN A 48 9.48 -9.09 34.80
N GLN A 49 8.57 -9.50 35.69
CA GLN A 49 8.54 -10.85 36.27
C GLN A 49 8.30 -11.94 35.21
N LEU A 50 7.52 -11.63 34.18
CA LEU A 50 7.25 -12.51 33.04
C LEU A 50 8.35 -12.46 31.97
N GLN A 51 9.37 -11.62 32.17
CA GLN A 51 10.45 -11.40 31.20
C GLN A 51 9.96 -11.00 29.80
N LEU A 52 8.80 -10.32 29.72
CA LEU A 52 8.26 -9.84 28.48
C LEU A 52 8.94 -8.52 28.06
N PRO A 53 9.10 -8.28 26.74
CA PRO A 53 9.63 -7.01 26.27
C PRO A 53 8.71 -5.87 26.69
N TYR A 54 9.30 -4.80 27.23
CA TYR A 54 8.53 -3.62 27.61
C TYR A 54 7.96 -2.93 26.37
N ARG A 55 6.65 -2.81 26.32
CA ARG A 55 5.92 -2.01 25.33
C ARG A 55 4.91 -1.12 26.04
N LYS A 56 4.74 0.08 25.54
CA LYS A 56 3.75 1.01 26.07
C LYS A 56 2.34 0.52 25.73
N LEU A 57 1.44 0.47 26.71
CA LEU A 57 0.03 0.24 26.45
C LEU A 57 -0.55 1.35 25.57
N ILE A 58 -1.21 0.95 24.48
CA ILE A 58 -1.86 1.85 23.53
C ILE A 58 -3.32 1.95 23.93
N LEU A 59 -3.86 3.17 23.99
CA LEU A 59 -5.28 3.43 24.18
C LEU A 59 -5.90 3.74 22.83
N ASP A 60 -7.04 3.15 22.53
CA ASP A 60 -7.76 3.35 21.29
C ASP A 60 -8.19 4.79 21.06
N CYS A 61 -8.08 5.24 19.83
CA CYS A 61 -8.68 6.47 19.33
C CYS A 61 -9.90 6.09 18.46
N ARG A 62 -11.08 6.07 19.04
CA ARG A 62 -12.33 5.53 18.47
C ARG A 62 -12.68 5.97 17.05
N THR A 63 -12.01 6.97 16.51
CA THR A 63 -12.19 7.47 15.14
C THR A 63 -11.35 6.73 14.09
N ARG A 64 -10.37 5.92 14.53
CA ARG A 64 -9.40 5.25 13.65
C ARG A 64 -9.28 3.78 14.03
N TRP A 65 -9.81 2.88 13.22
CA TRP A 65 -9.75 1.43 13.45
C TRP A 65 -8.31 0.88 13.61
N THR A 66 -7.32 1.54 13.01
CA THR A 66 -5.91 1.17 13.15
C THR A 66 -5.45 1.26 14.60
N SER A 67 -5.92 2.27 15.35
CA SER A 67 -5.61 2.39 16.79
C SER A 67 -6.32 1.31 17.62
N THR A 68 -7.52 0.89 17.22
CA THR A 68 -8.21 -0.26 17.83
C THR A 68 -7.39 -1.53 17.63
N TYR A 69 -6.92 -1.78 16.40
CA TYR A 69 -6.04 -2.91 16.11
C TYR A 69 -4.75 -2.86 16.96
N GLU A 70 -4.07 -1.72 17.03
CA GLU A 70 -2.84 -1.56 17.80
C GLU A 70 -3.07 -1.80 19.30
N MET A 71 -4.19 -1.32 19.84
CA MET A 71 -4.59 -1.59 21.22
C MET A 71 -4.78 -3.09 21.44
N LEU A 72 -5.60 -3.76 20.62
CA LEU A 72 -5.88 -5.19 20.73
C LEU A 72 -4.61 -6.03 20.57
N ALA A 73 -3.80 -5.74 19.55
CA ALA A 73 -2.55 -6.46 19.28
C ALA A 73 -1.52 -6.29 20.42
N THR A 74 -1.49 -5.10 21.06
CA THR A 74 -0.64 -4.86 22.23
C THR A 74 -1.19 -5.59 23.45
N ALA A 75 -2.50 -5.55 23.67
CA ALA A 75 -3.15 -6.25 24.78
C ALA A 75 -2.93 -7.77 24.71
N LEU A 76 -3.02 -8.36 23.51
CA LEU A 76 -2.72 -9.79 23.31
C LEU A 76 -1.33 -10.19 23.79
N LYS A 77 -0.31 -9.36 23.56
CA LYS A 77 1.07 -9.61 24.03
C LYS A 77 1.16 -9.62 25.54
N PHE A 78 0.25 -8.94 26.22
CA PHE A 78 0.17 -8.82 27.68
C PHE A 78 -0.99 -9.61 28.30
N LYS A 79 -1.61 -10.53 27.57
CA LYS A 79 -2.72 -11.37 28.03
C LYS A 79 -2.46 -11.97 29.44
N GLU A 80 -1.28 -12.54 29.65
CA GLU A 80 -0.89 -13.11 30.94
C GLU A 80 -0.63 -12.04 32.02
N VAL A 81 -0.14 -10.85 31.62
CA VAL A 81 0.04 -9.74 32.54
C VAL A 81 -1.28 -9.24 33.08
N PHE A 82 -2.29 -9.10 32.23
CA PHE A 82 -3.65 -8.73 32.64
C PHE A 82 -4.25 -9.76 33.62
N ALA A 83 -4.01 -11.07 33.39
CA ALA A 83 -4.45 -12.11 34.31
C ALA A 83 -3.86 -11.94 35.71
N ARG A 84 -2.53 -11.77 35.80
CA ARG A 84 -1.83 -11.56 37.08
C ARG A 84 -2.13 -10.21 37.71
N PHE A 85 -2.42 -9.19 36.90
CA PHE A 85 -2.82 -7.87 37.39
C PHE A 85 -4.16 -7.95 38.14
N LYS A 86 -5.12 -8.75 37.63
CA LYS A 86 -6.39 -9.01 38.29
C LYS A 86 -6.23 -9.63 39.70
N GLU A 87 -5.25 -10.50 39.88
CA GLU A 87 -4.95 -11.12 41.19
C GLU A 87 -4.44 -10.11 42.22
N ARG A 88 -3.75 -9.03 41.76
CA ARG A 88 -3.18 -7.99 42.63
C ARG A 88 -4.11 -6.80 42.87
N GLU A 89 -5.07 -6.57 41.96
CA GLU A 89 -5.99 -5.45 41.99
C GLU A 89 -7.45 -5.94 42.12
N PRO A 90 -7.99 -6.06 43.34
CA PRO A 90 -9.35 -6.60 43.59
C PRO A 90 -10.48 -5.78 42.92
N HIS A 91 -10.25 -4.51 42.65
CA HIS A 91 -11.22 -3.61 42.01
C HIS A 91 -11.15 -3.61 40.46
N TYR A 92 -10.26 -4.40 39.90
CA TYR A 92 -10.13 -4.56 38.46
C TYR A 92 -11.13 -5.59 37.92
N ASN A 93 -12.23 -5.12 37.28
CA ASN A 93 -13.34 -5.95 36.82
C ASN A 93 -13.48 -6.05 35.30
N PHE A 94 -12.58 -5.44 34.51
CA PHE A 94 -12.62 -5.36 33.04
C PHE A 94 -11.82 -6.48 32.37
N TRP A 95 -11.87 -7.67 32.90
CA TRP A 95 -11.05 -8.78 32.43
C TRP A 95 -11.78 -9.56 31.32
N PRO A 96 -11.27 -9.60 30.08
CA PRO A 96 -11.78 -10.51 29.05
C PRO A 96 -11.53 -11.96 29.46
N ASN A 97 -12.51 -12.83 29.27
CA ASN A 97 -12.37 -14.25 29.56
C ASN A 97 -11.49 -14.96 28.50
N LEU A 98 -11.23 -16.25 28.66
CA LEU A 98 -10.36 -17.00 27.75
C LEU A 98 -10.92 -17.05 26.32
N GLU A 99 -12.24 -17.24 26.19
CA GLU A 99 -12.93 -17.29 24.90
C GLU A 99 -12.86 -15.92 24.17
N ASP A 100 -12.95 -14.83 24.91
CA ASP A 100 -12.81 -13.47 24.36
C ASP A 100 -11.40 -13.23 23.81
N TRP A 101 -10.37 -13.69 24.52
CA TRP A 101 -9.00 -13.61 24.04
C TRP A 101 -8.76 -14.42 22.76
N GLU A 102 -9.40 -15.59 22.63
CA GLU A 102 -9.34 -16.39 21.40
C GLU A 102 -10.00 -15.67 20.22
N LYS A 103 -11.14 -15.01 20.45
CA LYS A 103 -11.79 -14.17 19.43
C LYS A 103 -10.90 -13.00 19.02
N VAL A 104 -10.31 -12.29 19.99
CA VAL A 104 -9.39 -11.17 19.74
C VAL A 104 -8.19 -11.61 18.91
N GLU A 105 -7.58 -12.76 19.24
CA GLU A 105 -6.44 -13.31 18.50
C GLU A 105 -6.79 -13.54 17.03
N LYS A 106 -7.91 -14.22 16.75
CA LYS A 106 -8.37 -14.49 15.38
C LYS A 106 -8.72 -13.20 14.62
N VAL A 107 -9.34 -12.24 15.27
CA VAL A 107 -9.65 -10.94 14.67
C VAL A 107 -8.37 -10.16 14.39
N CYS A 108 -7.41 -10.15 15.31
CA CYS A 108 -6.12 -9.50 15.11
C CYS A 108 -5.32 -10.10 13.95
N GLU A 109 -5.42 -11.41 13.69
CA GLU A 109 -4.81 -12.02 12.49
C GLU A 109 -5.35 -11.41 11.19
N ILE A 110 -6.66 -11.16 11.13
CA ILE A 110 -7.29 -10.53 9.97
C ILE A 110 -6.88 -9.06 9.88
N LEU A 111 -7.07 -8.31 10.97
CA LEU A 111 -6.76 -6.88 11.02
C LEU A 111 -5.29 -6.58 10.76
N LYS A 112 -4.38 -7.49 11.09
CA LYS A 112 -2.95 -7.37 10.79
C LYS A 112 -2.68 -7.19 9.30
N VAL A 113 -3.33 -7.97 8.46
CA VAL A 113 -3.17 -7.86 7.00
C VAL A 113 -3.75 -6.55 6.51
N PHE A 114 -4.95 -6.17 6.97
CA PHE A 114 -5.56 -4.89 6.61
C PHE A 114 -4.70 -3.70 7.04
N ASN A 115 -4.13 -3.72 8.25
CA ASN A 115 -3.25 -2.67 8.74
C ASN A 115 -1.97 -2.57 7.90
N SER A 116 -1.33 -3.72 7.61
CA SER A 116 -0.16 -3.75 6.73
C SER A 116 -0.46 -3.22 5.34
N THR A 117 -1.55 -3.68 4.70
CA THR A 117 -2.00 -3.19 3.40
C THR A 117 -2.27 -1.69 3.41
N THR A 118 -3.00 -1.19 4.41
CA THR A 118 -3.28 0.25 4.56
C THR A 118 -1.99 1.05 4.67
N ASN A 119 -1.02 0.61 5.47
CA ASN A 119 0.26 1.31 5.63
C ASN A 119 1.08 1.34 4.33
N ILE A 120 1.09 0.24 3.55
CA ILE A 120 1.80 0.17 2.28
C ILE A 120 1.18 1.12 1.25
N ILE A 121 -0.15 1.09 1.08
CA ILE A 121 -0.85 1.90 0.08
C ILE A 121 -0.99 3.38 0.47
N SER A 122 -0.80 3.72 1.74
CA SER A 122 -0.82 5.10 2.24
C SER A 122 0.56 5.75 2.26
N GLY A 123 1.59 5.07 1.74
CA GLY A 123 2.94 5.62 1.64
C GLY A 123 2.98 6.89 0.78
N SER A 124 3.77 7.88 1.20
CA SER A 124 3.97 9.14 0.47
C SER A 124 5.37 9.28 -0.14
N ASP A 125 6.29 8.38 0.20
CA ASP A 125 7.71 8.47 -0.16
C ASP A 125 8.06 7.62 -1.39
N TYR A 126 7.10 6.89 -1.94
CA TYR A 126 7.26 6.00 -3.09
C TYR A 126 5.93 5.86 -3.86
N PRO A 127 5.98 5.47 -5.14
CA PRO A 127 4.75 5.21 -5.89
C PRO A 127 3.98 4.03 -5.28
N THR A 128 2.67 4.20 -5.16
CA THR A 128 1.79 3.19 -4.53
C THR A 128 0.91 2.46 -5.54
N SER A 129 0.76 3.01 -6.74
CA SER A 129 -0.06 2.42 -7.81
C SER A 129 0.46 1.04 -8.28
N ASN A 130 1.78 0.84 -8.34
CA ASN A 130 2.40 -0.43 -8.73
C ASN A 130 2.21 -1.55 -7.70
N VAL A 131 2.07 -1.22 -6.41
CA VAL A 131 1.88 -2.21 -5.35
C VAL A 131 0.41 -2.49 -5.04
N PHE A 132 -0.50 -1.66 -5.56
CA PHE A 132 -1.94 -1.76 -5.32
C PHE A 132 -2.50 -3.17 -5.58
N LEU A 133 -2.27 -3.70 -6.78
CA LEU A 133 -2.86 -4.96 -7.21
C LEU A 133 -2.45 -6.14 -6.31
N ILE A 134 -1.18 -6.21 -5.92
CA ILE A 134 -0.68 -7.28 -5.06
C ILE A 134 -1.25 -7.18 -3.64
N GLU A 135 -1.45 -5.96 -3.13
CA GLU A 135 -2.02 -5.75 -1.81
C GLU A 135 -3.52 -6.08 -1.78
N VAL A 136 -4.27 -5.71 -2.81
CA VAL A 136 -5.69 -6.10 -2.96
C VAL A 136 -5.82 -7.63 -3.10
N CYS A 137 -4.97 -8.26 -3.91
CA CYS A 137 -4.92 -9.71 -4.04
C CYS A 137 -4.63 -10.40 -2.69
N ARG A 138 -3.72 -9.85 -1.89
CA ARG A 138 -3.38 -10.34 -0.55
C ARG A 138 -4.59 -10.32 0.39
N VAL A 139 -5.38 -9.24 0.36
CA VAL A 139 -6.63 -9.14 1.12
C VAL A 139 -7.63 -10.19 0.64
N LYS A 140 -7.82 -10.36 -0.68
CA LYS A 140 -8.71 -11.38 -1.26
C LYS A 140 -8.35 -12.79 -0.78
N VAL A 141 -7.09 -13.18 -0.89
CA VAL A 141 -6.59 -14.49 -0.48
C VAL A 141 -6.82 -14.73 1.02
N LEU A 142 -6.63 -13.70 1.87
CA LEU A 142 -6.94 -13.78 3.29
C LEU A 142 -8.43 -14.06 3.52
N LEU A 143 -9.32 -13.27 2.88
CA LEU A 143 -10.76 -13.40 3.03
C LEU A 143 -11.24 -14.77 2.56
N ASP A 144 -10.76 -15.27 1.42
CA ASP A 144 -11.12 -16.59 0.90
C ASP A 144 -10.64 -17.72 1.84
N LYS A 145 -9.44 -17.60 2.39
CA LYS A 145 -8.93 -18.56 3.38
C LYS A 145 -9.77 -18.55 4.66
N LYS A 146 -10.08 -17.36 5.19
CA LYS A 146 -10.81 -17.20 6.44
C LYS A 146 -12.32 -17.46 6.32
N SER A 147 -12.88 -17.41 5.10
CA SER A 147 -14.28 -17.83 4.86
C SER A 147 -14.49 -19.34 5.06
N GLN A 148 -13.41 -20.11 5.12
CA GLN A 148 -13.41 -21.55 5.36
C GLN A 148 -12.82 -21.90 6.76
N ASP A 149 -12.72 -20.92 7.67
CA ASP A 149 -12.23 -21.15 9.04
C ASP A 149 -13.20 -22.09 9.79
N GLU A 150 -12.69 -22.92 10.70
CA GLU A 150 -13.53 -23.82 11.51
C GLU A 150 -14.45 -23.07 12.48
N ASN A 151 -14.14 -21.82 12.78
CA ASN A 151 -14.91 -20.97 13.70
C ASN A 151 -16.00 -20.21 12.95
N GLU A 152 -17.27 -20.55 13.24
CA GLU A 152 -18.46 -19.95 12.63
C GLU A 152 -18.50 -18.41 12.80
N PHE A 153 -18.08 -17.90 13.96
CA PHE A 153 -17.98 -16.46 14.21
C PHE A 153 -17.06 -15.76 13.19
N ILE A 154 -15.91 -16.38 12.87
CA ILE A 154 -14.97 -15.85 11.88
C ILE A 154 -15.54 -15.94 10.46
N GLN A 155 -16.21 -17.04 10.13
CA GLN A 155 -16.86 -17.19 8.82
C GLN A 155 -17.90 -16.07 8.60
N ASP A 156 -18.78 -15.82 9.57
CA ASP A 156 -19.82 -14.79 9.48
C ASP A 156 -19.23 -13.38 9.34
N MET A 157 -18.18 -13.09 10.10
CA MET A 157 -17.49 -11.83 10.04
C MET A 157 -16.85 -11.62 8.66
N VAL A 158 -16.10 -12.60 8.18
CA VAL A 158 -15.38 -12.54 6.90
C VAL A 158 -16.34 -12.51 5.73
N LYS A 159 -17.50 -13.16 5.81
CA LYS A 159 -18.54 -13.10 4.79
C LYS A 159 -18.96 -11.66 4.50
N LYS A 160 -19.25 -10.87 5.55
CA LYS A 160 -19.62 -9.45 5.40
C LYS A 160 -18.51 -8.62 4.77
N MET A 161 -17.25 -8.89 5.18
CA MET A 161 -16.09 -8.22 4.59
C MET A 161 -15.93 -8.59 3.11
N LYS A 162 -16.15 -9.86 2.75
CA LYS A 162 -16.05 -10.37 1.39
C LYS A 162 -17.14 -9.79 0.48
N ASP A 163 -18.38 -9.69 0.96
CA ASP A 163 -19.48 -9.06 0.20
C ASP A 163 -19.14 -7.61 -0.17
N LYS A 164 -18.48 -6.87 0.74
CA LYS A 164 -17.97 -5.54 0.42
C LYS A 164 -16.79 -5.58 -0.53
N PHE A 165 -15.85 -6.50 -0.32
CA PHE A 165 -14.71 -6.67 -1.21
C PHE A 165 -15.19 -6.88 -2.65
N ASP A 166 -16.05 -7.86 -2.86
CA ASP A 166 -16.53 -8.23 -4.18
C ASP A 166 -17.26 -7.05 -4.83
N LYS A 167 -18.08 -6.30 -4.08
CA LYS A 167 -18.77 -5.09 -4.58
C LYS A 167 -17.82 -4.03 -5.18
N TYR A 168 -16.63 -3.84 -4.60
CA TYR A 168 -15.72 -2.78 -5.01
C TYR A 168 -14.62 -3.24 -5.96
N TRP A 169 -14.30 -4.55 -5.96
CA TRP A 169 -13.20 -5.12 -6.75
C TRP A 169 -13.61 -6.29 -7.65
N GLU A 170 -14.92 -6.44 -7.93
CA GLU A 170 -15.43 -7.41 -8.89
C GLU A 170 -14.92 -7.09 -10.30
N GLU A 171 -14.87 -5.81 -10.65
CA GLU A 171 -14.37 -5.37 -11.95
C GLU A 171 -12.85 -5.15 -11.93
N CYS A 172 -12.19 -5.59 -13.00
CA CYS A 172 -10.77 -5.37 -13.21
C CYS A 172 -10.46 -3.88 -13.41
N ASN A 173 -9.65 -3.30 -12.51
CA ASN A 173 -9.14 -1.95 -12.69
C ASN A 173 -7.92 -1.98 -13.62
N LEU A 174 -8.13 -1.71 -14.90
CA LEU A 174 -7.09 -1.77 -15.94
C LEU A 174 -5.92 -0.84 -15.65
N LEU A 175 -6.18 0.40 -15.20
CA LEU A 175 -5.12 1.36 -14.92
C LEU A 175 -4.18 0.87 -13.81
N MET A 176 -4.74 0.32 -12.73
CA MET A 176 -3.93 -0.23 -11.64
C MET A 176 -3.23 -1.53 -12.02
N ALA A 177 -3.83 -2.32 -12.91
CA ALA A 177 -3.17 -3.49 -13.47
C ALA A 177 -1.96 -3.09 -14.34
N ILE A 178 -2.11 -2.06 -15.19
CA ILE A 178 -1.01 -1.51 -15.99
C ILE A 178 0.08 -0.94 -15.06
N ALA A 179 -0.26 -0.19 -14.01
CA ALA A 179 0.70 0.29 -13.03
C ALA A 179 1.51 -0.86 -12.40
N ALA A 180 0.87 -1.98 -12.10
CA ALA A 180 1.56 -3.16 -11.57
C ALA A 180 2.49 -3.83 -12.60
N VAL A 181 2.13 -3.82 -13.90
CA VAL A 181 3.00 -4.31 -14.99
C VAL A 181 4.23 -3.43 -15.15
N LEU A 182 4.08 -2.12 -14.97
CA LEU A 182 5.18 -1.15 -15.05
C LEU A 182 6.14 -1.19 -13.85
N ASP A 183 5.90 -2.07 -12.87
CA ASP A 183 6.92 -2.43 -11.90
C ASP A 183 7.89 -3.46 -12.50
N PRO A 184 9.15 -3.10 -12.74
CA PRO A 184 10.11 -3.97 -13.42
C PRO A 184 10.43 -5.26 -12.65
N ARG A 185 10.13 -5.30 -11.35
CA ARG A 185 10.28 -6.51 -10.53
C ARG A 185 9.23 -7.57 -10.85
N CYS A 186 8.08 -7.15 -11.35
CA CYS A 186 6.88 -7.97 -11.49
C CYS A 186 6.47 -8.21 -12.94
N LYS A 187 6.39 -7.15 -13.74
CA LYS A 187 5.94 -7.17 -15.15
C LYS A 187 4.59 -7.91 -15.27
N MET A 188 4.29 -8.58 -16.38
CA MET A 188 3.04 -9.35 -16.55
C MET A 188 2.84 -10.48 -15.54
N LYS A 189 3.89 -10.94 -14.87
CA LYS A 189 3.78 -12.06 -13.92
C LYS A 189 2.92 -11.76 -12.71
N VAL A 190 2.86 -10.49 -12.29
CA VAL A 190 1.97 -10.09 -11.18
C VAL A 190 0.51 -10.21 -11.58
N ILE A 191 0.17 -9.91 -12.85
CA ILE A 191 -1.19 -10.06 -13.38
C ILE A 191 -1.59 -11.54 -13.39
N ASP A 192 -0.73 -12.40 -13.97
CA ASP A 192 -0.97 -13.85 -14.01
C ASP A 192 -1.21 -14.42 -12.61
N PHE A 193 -0.37 -14.05 -11.65
CA PHE A 193 -0.47 -14.49 -10.27
C PHE A 193 -1.74 -13.97 -9.58
N CYS A 194 -1.97 -12.66 -9.58
CA CYS A 194 -3.08 -12.05 -8.87
C CYS A 194 -4.44 -12.47 -9.46
N PHE A 195 -4.58 -12.43 -10.79
CA PHE A 195 -5.85 -12.77 -11.43
C PHE A 195 -6.22 -14.24 -11.30
N SER A 196 -5.22 -15.14 -11.27
CA SER A 196 -5.48 -16.55 -10.97
C SER A 196 -6.05 -16.80 -9.58
N LYS A 197 -5.85 -15.87 -8.63
CA LYS A 197 -6.38 -15.93 -7.26
C LYS A 197 -7.68 -15.15 -7.07
N MET A 198 -7.85 -14.07 -7.85
CA MET A 198 -8.98 -13.15 -7.71
C MET A 198 -10.20 -13.58 -8.51
N TYR A 199 -10.00 -14.22 -9.67
CA TYR A 199 -11.05 -14.54 -10.62
C TYR A 199 -11.12 -16.04 -10.95
N PRO A 200 -12.28 -16.55 -11.38
CA PRO A 200 -12.41 -17.88 -12.00
C PRO A 200 -11.50 -18.00 -13.24
N LYS A 201 -11.04 -19.22 -13.57
CA LYS A 201 -10.04 -19.45 -14.63
C LYS A 201 -10.36 -18.81 -16.00
N HIS A 202 -11.65 -18.81 -16.42
CA HIS A 202 -12.04 -18.23 -17.71
C HIS A 202 -11.95 -16.70 -17.67
N GLU A 203 -12.46 -16.10 -16.62
CA GLU A 203 -12.49 -14.67 -16.39
C GLU A 203 -11.09 -14.11 -16.17
N ALA A 204 -10.24 -14.85 -15.42
CA ALA A 204 -8.84 -14.50 -15.25
C ALA A 204 -8.10 -14.37 -16.58
N ARG A 205 -8.30 -15.32 -17.51
CA ARG A 205 -7.70 -15.28 -18.85
C ARG A 205 -8.18 -14.10 -19.67
N GLU A 206 -9.48 -13.83 -19.65
CA GLU A 206 -10.09 -12.71 -20.36
C GLU A 206 -9.56 -11.38 -19.82
N ASN A 207 -9.50 -11.21 -18.49
CA ASN A 207 -8.96 -10.02 -17.86
C ASN A 207 -7.45 -9.84 -18.14
N ILE A 208 -6.65 -10.92 -18.20
CA ILE A 208 -5.24 -10.86 -18.59
C ILE A 208 -5.10 -10.30 -20.00
N LEU A 209 -5.89 -10.81 -20.97
CA LEU A 209 -5.88 -10.32 -22.35
C LEU A 209 -6.30 -8.84 -22.42
N ARG A 210 -7.34 -8.44 -21.69
CA ARG A 210 -7.78 -7.05 -21.61
C ARG A 210 -6.69 -6.12 -21.09
N VAL A 211 -5.89 -6.55 -20.11
CA VAL A 211 -4.75 -5.77 -19.59
C VAL A 211 -3.67 -5.66 -20.67
N GLN A 212 -3.35 -6.73 -21.38
CA GLN A 212 -2.36 -6.71 -22.47
C GLN A 212 -2.78 -5.78 -23.61
N GLU A 213 -4.04 -5.86 -24.03
CA GLU A 213 -4.60 -4.99 -25.06
C GLU A 213 -4.57 -3.53 -24.63
N ALA A 214 -5.08 -3.22 -23.42
CA ALA A 214 -5.09 -1.85 -22.90
C ALA A 214 -3.69 -1.27 -22.72
N LEU A 215 -2.72 -2.07 -22.29
CA LEU A 215 -1.32 -1.67 -22.17
C LEU A 215 -0.73 -1.34 -23.54
N SER A 216 -1.00 -2.16 -24.56
CA SER A 216 -0.51 -1.97 -25.91
C SER A 216 -1.16 -0.75 -26.60
N GLU A 217 -2.46 -0.54 -26.40
CA GLU A 217 -3.18 0.64 -26.90
C GLU A 217 -2.62 1.92 -26.28
N LEU A 218 -2.49 1.95 -24.95
CA LEU A 218 -1.97 3.11 -24.23
C LEU A 218 -0.51 3.43 -24.65
N TYR A 219 0.33 2.41 -24.77
CA TYR A 219 1.70 2.61 -25.27
C TYR A 219 1.69 3.17 -26.70
N GLY A 220 0.79 2.68 -27.57
CA GLY A 220 0.63 3.19 -28.93
C GLY A 220 0.25 4.68 -28.98
N GLU A 221 -0.60 5.15 -28.05
CA GLU A 221 -0.95 6.58 -27.93
C GLU A 221 0.28 7.42 -27.57
N TYR A 222 1.10 6.97 -26.61
CA TYR A 222 2.36 7.65 -26.25
C TYR A 222 3.37 7.70 -27.42
N VAL A 223 3.46 6.64 -28.22
CA VAL A 223 4.31 6.61 -29.43
C VAL A 223 3.85 7.66 -30.44
N VAL A 224 2.55 7.76 -30.72
CA VAL A 224 2.00 8.73 -31.68
C VAL A 224 2.21 10.17 -31.20
N GLU A 225 1.95 10.44 -29.93
CA GLU A 225 2.08 11.77 -29.34
C GLU A 225 3.54 12.25 -29.37
N ASN A 226 4.51 11.36 -29.10
CA ASN A 226 5.92 11.72 -29.14
C ASN A 226 6.48 11.82 -30.57
N GLN A 227 5.93 11.11 -31.56
CA GLN A 227 6.30 11.29 -32.95
C GLN A 227 5.90 12.68 -33.46
N SER A 228 4.71 13.16 -33.14
CA SER A 228 4.25 14.51 -33.52
C SER A 228 5.11 15.62 -32.89
N SER A 229 5.59 15.43 -31.68
CA SER A 229 6.47 16.39 -30.99
C SER A 229 7.88 16.49 -31.62
N ILE A 230 8.38 15.40 -32.21
CA ILE A 230 9.68 15.38 -32.92
C ILE A 230 9.55 16.10 -34.27
N ASP A 231 8.48 15.92 -35.00
CA ASP A 231 8.21 16.61 -36.27
C ASP A 231 8.03 18.13 -36.08
N ASP A 232 7.38 18.57 -35.02
CA ASP A 232 7.25 20.01 -34.69
C ASP A 232 8.60 20.67 -34.32
N HIS A 233 9.52 19.96 -33.66
CA HIS A 233 10.86 20.46 -33.33
C HIS A 233 11.81 20.51 -34.53
N ILE A 234 11.61 19.64 -35.53
CA ILE A 234 12.45 19.66 -36.78
C ILE A 234 12.09 20.89 -37.62
N VAL A 235 10.87 21.37 -37.60
CA VAL A 235 10.43 22.56 -38.35
C VAL A 235 10.99 23.86 -37.76
N GLU A 236 11.23 23.94 -36.44
CA GLU A 236 11.78 25.16 -35.81
C GLU A 236 13.34 25.25 -35.89
N THR A 237 14.06 24.16 -36.15
CA THR A 237 15.54 24.19 -36.23
C THR A 237 16.09 24.46 -37.63
N ASP A 238 15.28 24.44 -38.66
CA ASP A 238 15.71 24.74 -40.05
C ASP A 238 15.97 26.24 -40.33
N LEU A 239 15.81 27.12 -39.33
CA LEU A 239 16.06 28.56 -39.52
C LEU A 239 17.43 29.08 -39.04
N ILE A 240 18.29 28.26 -38.48
CA ILE A 240 19.66 28.70 -38.09
C ILE A 240 20.72 27.66 -38.53
N GLY A 241 21.29 27.89 -39.69
CA GLY A 241 22.63 27.47 -40.07
C GLY A 241 22.79 26.07 -40.62
N GLY A 242 22.84 26.02 -41.92
CA GLY A 242 23.45 25.04 -42.84
C GLY A 242 24.10 23.81 -42.24
N VAL A 243 23.36 22.71 -42.19
CA VAL A 243 23.92 21.37 -42.15
C VAL A 243 23.12 20.52 -43.15
N ASN A 244 23.87 19.95 -44.08
CA ASN A 244 23.50 19.14 -45.23
C ASN A 244 22.24 18.30 -45.02
N VAL A 245 21.31 18.46 -45.94
CA VAL A 245 20.24 17.51 -46.29
C VAL A 245 20.83 16.11 -46.27
N ILE A 246 20.42 15.30 -45.35
CA ILE A 246 20.70 13.85 -45.39
C ILE A 246 19.93 13.32 -46.59
N ASP A 247 20.65 12.96 -47.60
CA ASP A 247 20.15 12.34 -48.83
C ASP A 247 19.27 11.12 -48.47
N GLU A 248 17.98 11.15 -48.82
CA GLU A 248 17.03 10.06 -48.62
C GLU A 248 17.45 8.71 -49.23
N SER A 249 18.52 8.71 -50.01
CA SER A 249 19.15 7.52 -50.64
C SER A 249 20.23 6.87 -49.79
N SER A 250 20.51 7.36 -48.56
CA SER A 250 21.56 6.77 -47.74
C SER A 250 21.06 5.48 -47.06
N GLY A 251 21.86 4.39 -47.10
CA GLY A 251 21.57 3.11 -46.45
C GLY A 251 21.35 3.23 -44.92
N TRP A 252 21.58 4.40 -44.32
CA TRP A 252 21.26 4.72 -42.95
C TRP A 252 19.76 4.95 -42.72
N SER A 253 19.02 5.46 -43.72
CA SER A 253 17.56 5.59 -43.64
C SER A 253 16.89 4.22 -43.66
N GLU A 254 17.34 3.33 -44.54
CA GLU A 254 16.89 1.94 -44.60
C GLU A 254 17.28 1.16 -43.34
N PHE A 255 18.47 1.37 -42.81
CA PHE A 255 18.92 0.76 -41.57
C PHE A 255 18.17 1.28 -40.35
N ALA A 256 17.89 2.58 -40.29
CA ALA A 256 17.03 3.16 -39.24
C ALA A 256 15.60 2.64 -39.33
N GLN A 257 15.07 2.43 -40.55
CA GLN A 257 13.74 1.84 -40.77
C GLN A 257 13.72 0.34 -40.44
N PHE A 258 14.83 -0.38 -40.73
CA PHE A 258 15.03 -1.77 -40.28
C PHE A 258 15.14 -1.89 -38.76
N LEU A 259 15.83 -0.97 -38.08
CA LEU A 259 15.90 -0.92 -36.62
C LEU A 259 14.53 -0.58 -35.99
N ARG A 260 13.73 0.28 -36.63
CA ARG A 260 12.35 0.59 -36.22
C ARG A 260 11.39 -0.58 -36.48
N ALA A 261 11.68 -1.47 -37.40
CA ALA A 261 10.96 -2.72 -37.63
C ALA A 261 11.31 -3.83 -36.60
N GLN A 262 12.29 -3.58 -35.72
CA GLN A 262 12.54 -4.41 -34.54
C GLN A 262 11.52 -4.14 -33.47
N LYS A 263 11.38 -5.09 -32.53
CA LYS A 263 10.41 -5.09 -31.43
C LYS A 263 10.24 -3.71 -30.76
N SER A 264 8.99 -3.40 -30.40
CA SER A 264 8.71 -2.18 -29.65
C SER A 264 9.41 -2.18 -28.28
N GLU A 265 9.65 -1.00 -27.68
CA GLU A 265 10.18 -0.90 -26.30
C GLU A 265 9.35 -1.74 -25.33
N LEU A 266 8.02 -1.72 -25.50
CA LEU A 266 7.09 -2.51 -24.70
C LEU A 266 7.34 -4.01 -24.83
N ASP A 267 7.51 -4.51 -26.07
CA ASP A 267 7.79 -5.93 -26.30
C ASP A 267 9.13 -6.33 -25.69
N CYS A 268 10.19 -5.51 -25.87
CA CYS A 268 11.48 -5.74 -25.25
C CYS A 268 11.37 -5.79 -23.73
N TYR A 269 10.68 -4.81 -23.13
CA TYR A 269 10.46 -4.75 -21.70
C TYR A 269 9.72 -5.99 -21.16
N LEU A 270 8.67 -6.45 -21.84
CA LEU A 270 7.87 -7.58 -21.39
C LEU A 270 8.58 -8.94 -21.55
N GLU A 271 9.41 -9.11 -22.59
CA GLU A 271 10.16 -10.34 -22.82
C GLU A 271 11.38 -10.49 -21.91
N GLU A 272 11.98 -9.38 -21.49
CA GLU A 272 13.05 -9.43 -20.52
C GLU A 272 12.61 -10.00 -19.18
N GLY A 273 13.55 -10.65 -18.50
CA GLY A 273 13.32 -11.17 -17.14
C GLY A 273 12.98 -10.06 -16.15
N CYS A 274 12.24 -10.41 -15.10
CA CYS A 274 11.96 -9.46 -14.01
C CYS A 274 13.26 -8.99 -13.35
N HIS A 275 13.29 -7.70 -13.01
CA HIS A 275 14.43 -7.11 -12.31
C HIS A 275 14.63 -7.75 -10.94
N ARG A 276 15.85 -8.19 -10.65
CA ARG A 276 16.23 -8.76 -9.35
C ARG A 276 16.89 -7.69 -8.50
N CYS A 277 16.21 -7.30 -7.40
CA CYS A 277 16.78 -6.34 -6.46
C CYS A 277 18.02 -6.93 -5.77
N LYS A 278 19.11 -6.15 -5.75
CA LYS A 278 20.29 -6.43 -4.91
C LYS A 278 20.07 -5.70 -3.58
N GLY A 279 19.55 -6.37 -2.58
CA GLY A 279 19.27 -5.79 -1.26
C GLY A 279 17.81 -5.96 -0.81
N ASP A 280 17.32 -5.05 0.06
CA ASP A 280 15.95 -5.09 0.56
C ASP A 280 14.95 -4.78 -0.59
N PRO A 281 14.05 -5.71 -0.93
CA PRO A 281 13.03 -5.48 -1.95
C PRO A 281 12.10 -4.30 -1.64
N ASN A 282 11.94 -3.94 -0.37
CA ASN A 282 11.09 -2.85 0.07
C ASN A 282 11.73 -1.47 -0.13
N ALA A 283 13.07 -1.42 -0.32
CA ALA A 283 13.80 -0.20 -0.62
C ALA A 283 13.84 0.12 -2.12
N PHE A 284 13.22 -0.70 -2.95
CA PHE A 284 13.20 -0.50 -4.39
C PHE A 284 12.25 0.64 -4.77
N ASP A 285 12.77 1.55 -5.59
CA ASP A 285 12.03 2.68 -6.14
C ASP A 285 11.85 2.48 -7.65
N ALA A 286 10.62 2.23 -8.08
CA ALA A 286 10.31 1.98 -9.48
C ALA A 286 10.55 3.21 -10.37
N LEU A 287 10.29 4.43 -9.86
CA LEU A 287 10.53 5.66 -10.63
C LEU A 287 12.02 5.88 -10.89
N LYS A 288 12.87 5.64 -9.90
CA LYS A 288 14.33 5.73 -10.10
C LYS A 288 14.83 4.68 -11.07
N TRP A 289 14.21 3.50 -11.11
CA TRP A 289 14.57 2.49 -12.10
C TRP A 289 14.23 2.97 -13.50
N TRP A 290 13.04 3.54 -13.72
CA TRP A 290 12.64 4.09 -15.00
C TRP A 290 13.51 5.28 -15.42
N GLU A 291 13.86 6.18 -14.50
CA GLU A 291 14.81 7.27 -14.73
C GLU A 291 16.18 6.75 -15.23
N ALA A 292 16.69 5.71 -14.59
CA ALA A 292 17.99 5.12 -14.97
C ALA A 292 17.97 4.36 -16.31
N ASN A 293 16.80 3.91 -16.76
CA ASN A 293 16.63 3.14 -18.01
C ASN A 293 15.94 3.96 -19.13
N ASN A 294 15.83 5.28 -18.98
CA ASN A 294 15.14 6.14 -19.93
C ASN A 294 15.80 6.21 -21.32
N LEU A 295 17.08 5.88 -21.43
CA LEU A 295 17.77 5.79 -22.72
C LEU A 295 17.41 4.51 -23.48
N GLU A 296 17.10 3.44 -22.79
CA GLU A 296 16.70 2.14 -23.37
C GLU A 296 15.21 2.11 -23.70
N TYR A 297 14.39 2.74 -22.84
CA TYR A 297 12.93 2.80 -22.96
C TYR A 297 12.41 4.24 -22.89
N PRO A 298 12.74 5.12 -23.85
CA PRO A 298 12.41 6.55 -23.74
C PRO A 298 10.91 6.82 -23.65
N ILE A 299 10.08 6.20 -24.50
CA ILE A 299 8.62 6.40 -24.51
C ILE A 299 7.97 5.65 -23.35
N LEU A 300 8.38 4.41 -23.12
CA LEU A 300 7.81 3.59 -22.05
C LEU A 300 8.13 4.16 -20.65
N SER A 301 9.29 4.81 -20.48
CA SER A 301 9.65 5.50 -19.23
C SER A 301 8.74 6.70 -18.96
N MET A 302 8.39 7.49 -19.98
CA MET A 302 7.43 8.59 -19.82
C MET A 302 6.07 8.07 -19.39
N MET A 303 5.53 7.08 -20.09
CA MET A 303 4.27 6.43 -19.74
C MET A 303 4.31 5.87 -18.32
N ALA A 304 5.40 5.21 -17.92
CA ALA A 304 5.56 4.65 -16.60
C ALA A 304 5.59 5.72 -15.50
N CYS A 305 6.29 6.83 -15.72
CA CYS A 305 6.32 7.94 -14.78
C CYS A 305 4.92 8.53 -14.58
N ASP A 306 4.17 8.78 -15.64
CA ASP A 306 2.83 9.35 -15.56
C ASP A 306 1.85 8.45 -14.83
N ILE A 307 1.93 7.13 -15.05
CA ILE A 307 1.02 6.16 -14.41
C ILE A 307 1.41 5.88 -12.96
N LEU A 308 2.71 5.74 -12.67
CA LEU A 308 3.18 5.39 -11.34
C LEU A 308 3.00 6.51 -10.31
N VAL A 309 2.93 7.77 -10.72
CA VAL A 309 2.65 8.91 -9.82
C VAL A 309 1.17 9.07 -9.47
N ILE A 310 0.28 8.32 -10.12
CA ILE A 310 -1.17 8.41 -9.84
C ILE A 310 -1.43 7.93 -8.39
N PRO A 311 -1.95 8.80 -7.50
CA PRO A 311 -2.23 8.40 -6.13
C PRO A 311 -3.46 7.48 -6.08
N ILE A 312 -3.38 6.41 -5.29
CA ILE A 312 -4.48 5.45 -5.11
C ILE A 312 -5.32 5.72 -3.85
N THR A 313 -4.94 6.72 -3.08
CA THR A 313 -5.61 7.10 -1.84
C THR A 313 -5.50 8.60 -1.59
N THR A 314 -6.48 9.15 -0.86
CA THR A 314 -6.51 10.54 -0.41
C THR A 314 -5.84 10.75 0.95
N VAL A 315 -5.31 9.71 1.59
CA VAL A 315 -4.75 9.77 2.96
C VAL A 315 -3.65 10.81 3.08
N ALA A 316 -2.76 10.92 2.11
CA ALA A 316 -1.70 11.93 2.14
C ALA A 316 -2.26 13.36 2.16
N SER A 317 -3.33 13.63 1.40
CA SER A 317 -4.02 14.93 1.41
C SER A 317 -4.80 15.14 2.72
N GLU A 318 -5.46 14.11 3.25
CA GLU A 318 -6.17 14.18 4.53
C GLU A 318 -5.22 14.41 5.71
N ASP A 319 -4.05 13.78 5.71
CA ASP A 319 -2.99 14.06 6.71
C ASP A 319 -2.50 15.51 6.63
N THR A 320 -2.42 16.07 5.43
CA THR A 320 -2.07 17.49 5.22
C THR A 320 -3.16 18.41 5.77
N TYR A 321 -4.44 18.10 5.55
CA TYR A 321 -5.55 18.84 6.15
C TYR A 321 -5.58 18.71 7.67
N SER A 322 -5.33 17.52 8.21
CA SER A 322 -5.23 17.29 9.65
C SER A 322 -4.04 18.03 10.28
N ALA A 323 -2.92 18.16 9.56
CA ALA A 323 -1.80 19.01 9.96
C ALA A 323 -2.19 20.50 9.91
N GLY A 324 -3.01 20.90 8.93
CA GLY A 324 -3.55 22.23 8.81
C GLY A 324 -4.34 22.66 10.05
N SER A 325 -5.16 21.79 10.59
CA SER A 325 -5.92 22.05 11.83
C SER A 325 -5.04 22.26 13.06
N ARG A 326 -3.80 21.74 13.06
CA ARG A 326 -2.79 22.00 14.11
C ARG A 326 -2.03 23.30 13.91
N VAL A 327 -1.96 23.78 12.66
CA VAL A 327 -1.33 25.07 12.30
C VAL A 327 -2.31 26.22 12.53
N ILE A 328 -3.62 25.96 12.29
CA ILE A 328 -4.71 26.91 12.49
C ILE A 328 -5.37 26.59 13.83
N ASP A 329 -4.84 27.14 14.92
CA ASP A 329 -5.52 27.16 16.23
C ASP A 329 -6.43 28.41 16.34
N ASP A 330 -7.24 28.47 17.40
CA ASP A 330 -8.15 29.60 17.63
C ASP A 330 -7.44 30.99 17.65
N TYR A 331 -6.13 31.00 17.95
CA TYR A 331 -5.31 32.22 17.95
C TYR A 331 -4.76 32.56 16.57
N ARG A 332 -4.73 31.62 15.63
CA ARG A 332 -4.21 31.75 14.26
C ARG A 332 -5.29 31.68 13.19
N ALA A 333 -6.56 31.71 13.59
CA ALA A 333 -7.71 31.67 12.67
C ALA A 333 -7.75 32.84 11.66
N SER A 334 -6.94 33.90 11.88
CA SER A 334 -6.84 35.08 10.99
C SER A 334 -5.76 34.97 9.91
N LEU A 335 -5.04 33.81 9.81
CA LEU A 335 -4.02 33.63 8.76
C LEU A 335 -4.67 33.57 7.38
N SER A 336 -4.03 34.23 6.40
CA SER A 336 -4.48 34.14 5.01
C SER A 336 -4.26 32.72 4.47
N GLN A 337 -5.08 32.33 3.49
CA GLN A 337 -4.99 31.01 2.84
C GLN A 337 -3.57 30.75 2.30
N GLU A 338 -2.93 31.75 1.73
CA GLU A 338 -1.55 31.65 1.22
C GLU A 338 -0.54 31.37 2.33
N THR A 339 -0.71 32.03 3.50
CA THR A 339 0.17 31.81 4.65
C THR A 339 0.02 30.39 5.21
N VAL A 340 -1.21 29.87 5.28
CA VAL A 340 -1.48 28.48 5.68
C VAL A 340 -0.83 27.50 4.72
N GLN A 341 -1.00 27.73 3.41
CA GLN A 341 -0.38 26.91 2.37
C GLN A 341 1.15 26.92 2.47
N MET A 342 1.78 28.09 2.65
CA MET A 342 3.23 28.21 2.84
C MET A 342 3.73 27.46 4.07
N LEU A 343 3.00 27.54 5.19
CA LEU A 343 3.38 26.83 6.42
C LEU A 343 3.29 25.30 6.29
N LEU A 344 2.25 24.81 5.60
CA LEU A 344 2.08 23.38 5.34
C LEU A 344 3.14 22.86 4.38
N CYS A 345 3.31 23.49 3.23
CA CYS A 345 4.31 23.08 2.23
C CYS A 345 5.73 23.25 2.76
N GLY A 346 6.04 24.36 3.44
CA GLY A 346 7.37 24.59 4.03
C GLY A 346 7.69 23.63 5.15
N GLY A 347 6.69 23.22 5.94
CA GLY A 347 6.82 22.19 6.96
C GLY A 347 7.13 20.81 6.35
N ASP A 348 6.48 20.49 5.24
CA ASP A 348 6.70 19.22 4.53
C ASP A 348 8.06 19.17 3.83
N TRP A 349 8.42 20.22 3.10
CA TRP A 349 9.73 20.36 2.48
C TRP A 349 10.88 20.28 3.50
N ARG A 350 10.73 20.92 4.66
CA ARG A 350 11.73 20.89 5.73
C ARG A 350 11.91 19.49 6.31
N ARG A 351 10.83 18.71 6.43
CA ARG A 351 10.90 17.30 6.84
C ARG A 351 11.66 16.46 5.82
N ASN A 352 11.35 16.63 4.53
CA ASN A 352 12.00 15.92 3.44
C ASN A 352 13.50 16.26 3.32
N LEU A 353 13.85 17.55 3.39
CA LEU A 353 15.24 18.02 3.32
C LEU A 353 16.09 17.56 4.51
N ASN A 354 15.53 17.49 5.71
CA ASN A 354 16.26 17.10 6.90
C ASN A 354 16.24 15.58 7.16
N GLY A 355 15.65 14.80 6.28
CA GLY A 355 15.58 13.33 6.41
C GLY A 355 14.86 12.87 7.69
N VAL A 356 13.97 13.69 8.26
CA VAL A 356 13.14 13.32 9.41
C VAL A 356 12.12 12.30 8.91
N LYS A 357 12.54 11.04 8.85
CA LYS A 357 11.64 9.93 8.57
C LYS A 357 10.60 9.88 9.69
N LYS A 358 9.32 9.77 9.33
CA LYS A 358 8.28 9.38 10.29
C LYS A 358 8.80 8.13 11.02
N ILE A 359 8.95 8.23 12.33
CA ILE A 359 9.44 7.16 13.20
C ILE A 359 8.38 6.06 13.18
N ASN A 360 8.50 5.09 12.29
CA ASN A 360 7.71 3.85 12.28
C ASN A 360 8.44 2.71 11.53
N LYS A 361 9.74 2.84 11.26
CA LYS A 361 10.49 1.79 10.55
C LYS A 361 10.84 0.59 11.42
N GLU A 362 11.05 0.76 12.70
CA GLU A 362 11.47 -0.34 13.59
C GLU A 362 10.33 -1.32 13.92
N GLU A 363 9.06 -0.91 13.78
CA GLU A 363 7.90 -1.82 13.95
C GLU A 363 7.45 -2.49 12.64
N LEU A 364 7.83 -1.96 11.48
CA LEU A 364 7.52 -2.54 10.16
C LEU A 364 8.42 -3.73 9.83
N GLU A 365 9.64 -3.82 10.33
CA GLU A 365 10.56 -4.92 10.02
C GLU A 365 10.09 -6.28 10.57
N GLU A 366 9.25 -6.32 11.60
CA GLU A 366 8.63 -7.57 12.09
C GLU A 366 7.31 -7.94 11.36
N ILE A 367 6.72 -7.03 10.57
CA ILE A 367 5.36 -7.20 10.01
C ILE A 367 5.37 -7.44 8.50
N ILE A 368 6.43 -7.08 7.82
CA ILE A 368 6.55 -7.34 6.38
C ILE A 368 6.89 -8.81 6.20
N LEU A 369 5.87 -9.63 5.94
CA LEU A 369 6.11 -10.92 5.31
C LEU A 369 6.86 -10.62 4.01
N PRO A 370 8.03 -11.23 3.78
CA PRO A 370 8.74 -11.01 2.54
C PRO A 370 7.77 -11.28 1.40
N ILE A 371 7.77 -10.40 0.40
CA ILE A 371 7.16 -10.74 -0.90
C ILE A 371 7.79 -12.08 -1.25
N PRO A 372 6.97 -13.16 -1.40
CA PRO A 372 7.55 -14.48 -1.62
C PRO A 372 8.54 -14.36 -2.76
N SER A 373 9.77 -14.80 -2.53
CA SER A 373 10.78 -14.80 -3.56
C SER A 373 10.23 -15.58 -4.75
N PHE A 374 10.59 -15.17 -5.95
CA PHE A 374 10.10 -15.78 -7.18
C PHE A 374 10.25 -17.31 -7.18
N ASP A 375 11.24 -17.84 -6.44
CA ASP A 375 11.52 -19.26 -6.27
C ASP A 375 10.52 -19.97 -5.34
N GLU A 376 9.86 -19.25 -4.42
CA GLU A 376 8.77 -19.77 -3.58
C GLU A 376 7.43 -19.82 -4.31
N ILE A 377 7.22 -18.89 -5.25
CA ILE A 377 6.03 -18.86 -6.11
C ILE A 377 6.03 -20.07 -7.07
N GLN A 378 7.20 -20.51 -7.54
CA GLN A 378 7.32 -21.70 -8.43
C GLN A 378 7.12 -23.04 -7.72
N LYS A 379 7.26 -23.13 -6.40
CA LYS A 379 7.07 -24.38 -5.65
C LYS A 379 5.63 -24.67 -5.26
N THR A 380 4.71 -23.73 -5.52
CA THR A 380 3.29 -23.85 -5.11
C THR A 380 2.32 -23.97 -6.31
N VAL A 381 2.87 -24.17 -7.52
CA VAL A 381 2.11 -24.45 -8.76
C VAL A 381 2.18 -25.93 -9.10
#